data_e05b5806003676f78ef0f411e8859f32
#
_entry.id   e05b5806003676f78ef0f411e8859f32
#
_cell.length_a   1.000
_cell.length_b   1.000
_cell.length_c   1.000
_cell.angle_alpha   90.00
_cell.angle_beta   90.00
_cell.angle_gamma   90.00
#
_symmetry.space_group_name_H-M   'P 1'
#
loop_
_entity.id
_entity.type
_entity.pdbx_description
1 polymer ?
#
loop_
_entity_poly.entity_id
_entity_poly.type
_entity_poly.pdbx_seq_one_letter_code
_entity_poly.pdbx_strand_id
1 'polypeptide(L)'
;ASGASVAEAVEACAEDTKGQTCYICTQALHWKTKEGLVRMCACRGTAGFAHVSCLAEQAKILIAEAVENNLFDKANEQWLRWHTCSLCEQDYHGVVRCALGWACWKTYVGRPEGDVARRSALAQLGLGLSGTDQYDEALTVFQAEADALKRFAPTEEITMDDNASNIALCCGELGLYEEALEIERRIYDRDVASGAADTEDSFITAKQLAATLRKLGREAEAKSFLSERVVEAERALGPDNETVLCLRRNYAIALSDAPGHLPLSDIIKARAILEDVLSRRRRIWGAKDEVVEQHRILLDGVGMTIEDDSGYIDW
;
A
#
# COMPACT_ATOMS: atom_id res chain seq x y z
N ALA A 1 -10.18 -12.72 -18.02
CA ALA A 1 -9.63 -12.27 -16.73
C ALA A 1 -10.69 -11.61 -15.85
N SER A 2 -11.37 -10.52 -16.25
CA SER A 2 -12.25 -9.74 -15.37
C SER A 2 -13.56 -10.41 -14.95
N GLY A 3 -14.08 -11.37 -15.69
CA GLY A 3 -15.23 -12.17 -15.28
C GLY A 3 -14.87 -13.15 -14.14
N ALA A 4 -13.64 -13.64 -14.17
CA ALA A 4 -13.09 -14.48 -13.10
C ALA A 4 -12.90 -13.68 -11.81
N SER A 5 -12.41 -12.45 -11.87
CA SER A 5 -12.19 -11.61 -10.67
C SER A 5 -13.49 -11.18 -9.98
N VAL A 6 -14.59 -10.93 -10.73
CA VAL A 6 -15.91 -10.65 -10.11
C VAL A 6 -16.48 -11.91 -9.45
N ALA A 7 -16.34 -13.06 -10.09
CA ALA A 7 -16.81 -14.33 -9.52
C ALA A 7 -16.05 -14.69 -8.24
N GLU A 8 -14.73 -14.49 -8.23
CA GLU A 8 -13.88 -14.69 -7.07
C GLU A 8 -14.25 -13.74 -5.91
N ALA A 9 -14.49 -12.46 -6.21
CA ALA A 9 -14.93 -11.49 -5.22
C ALA A 9 -16.28 -11.85 -4.60
N VAL A 10 -17.23 -12.32 -5.40
CA VAL A 10 -18.54 -12.79 -4.92
C VAL A 10 -18.40 -14.05 -4.06
N GLU A 11 -17.57 -15.01 -4.47
CA GLU A 11 -17.30 -16.22 -3.71
C GLU A 11 -16.66 -15.91 -2.36
N ALA A 12 -15.65 -15.06 -2.33
CA ALA A 12 -14.99 -14.63 -1.10
C ALA A 12 -15.92 -13.91 -0.11
N CYS A 13 -16.99 -13.28 -0.60
CA CYS A 13 -17.99 -12.59 0.22
C CYS A 13 -19.25 -13.42 0.49
N ALA A 14 -19.35 -14.67 0.00
CA ALA A 14 -20.59 -15.44 -0.04
C ALA A 14 -21.25 -15.63 1.33
N GLU A 15 -20.47 -15.92 2.38
CA GLU A 15 -21.00 -16.13 3.73
C GLU A 15 -21.52 -14.82 4.35
N ASP A 16 -20.81 -13.70 4.15
CA ASP A 16 -21.16 -12.40 4.70
C ASP A 16 -22.40 -11.78 4.01
N THR A 17 -22.63 -12.14 2.75
CA THR A 17 -23.70 -11.55 1.92
C THR A 17 -25.03 -12.31 1.96
N LYS A 18 -25.11 -13.42 2.68
CA LYS A 18 -26.33 -14.24 2.78
C LYS A 18 -27.53 -13.42 3.29
N GLY A 19 -28.62 -13.44 2.53
CA GLY A 19 -29.86 -12.74 2.90
C GLY A 19 -29.81 -11.22 2.79
N GLN A 20 -28.74 -10.67 2.24
CA GLN A 20 -28.55 -9.24 2.05
C GLN A 20 -29.01 -8.77 0.66
N THR A 21 -29.13 -7.47 0.49
CA THR A 21 -29.45 -6.81 -0.78
C THR A 21 -28.46 -5.69 -1.07
N CYS A 22 -28.25 -5.39 -2.34
CA CYS A 22 -27.41 -4.29 -2.79
C CYS A 22 -28.01 -2.95 -2.32
N TYR A 23 -27.21 -2.07 -1.66
CA TYR A 23 -27.68 -0.77 -1.23
C TYR A 23 -27.97 0.20 -2.40
N ILE A 24 -27.50 -0.11 -3.62
CA ILE A 24 -27.71 0.71 -4.81
C ILE A 24 -28.97 0.28 -5.57
N CYS A 25 -29.10 -1.01 -5.94
CA CYS A 25 -30.21 -1.51 -6.77
C CYS A 25 -31.26 -2.32 -5.98
N THR A 26 -31.09 -2.51 -4.67
CA THR A 26 -31.99 -3.22 -3.76
C THR A 26 -32.24 -4.69 -4.07
N GLN A 27 -31.47 -5.30 -4.99
CA GLN A 27 -31.62 -6.71 -5.38
C GLN A 27 -30.53 -7.56 -4.74
N ALA A 28 -30.79 -8.84 -4.51
CA ALA A 28 -29.79 -9.82 -4.06
C ALA A 28 -28.85 -10.26 -5.19
N LEU A 29 -29.39 -10.37 -6.42
CA LEU A 29 -28.63 -10.64 -7.63
C LEU A 29 -28.76 -9.48 -8.60
N HIS A 30 -27.68 -9.07 -9.21
CA HIS A 30 -27.71 -7.96 -10.18
C HIS A 30 -28.60 -8.29 -11.38
N TRP A 31 -29.51 -7.39 -11.70
CA TRP A 31 -30.58 -7.65 -12.68
C TRP A 31 -30.08 -8.06 -14.07
N LYS A 32 -28.94 -7.53 -14.51
CA LYS A 32 -28.35 -7.77 -15.83
C LYS A 32 -27.29 -8.88 -15.82
N THR A 33 -26.26 -8.78 -14.96
CA THR A 33 -25.11 -9.69 -14.94
C THR A 33 -25.35 -10.95 -14.11
N LYS A 34 -26.39 -10.95 -13.26
CA LYS A 34 -26.71 -12.03 -12.31
C LYS A 34 -25.61 -12.31 -11.29
N GLU A 35 -24.65 -11.42 -11.15
CA GLU A 35 -23.63 -11.51 -10.10
C GLU A 35 -24.22 -11.33 -8.70
N GLY A 36 -23.59 -11.95 -7.72
CA GLY A 36 -23.90 -11.79 -6.30
C GLY A 36 -23.32 -10.52 -5.70
N LEU A 37 -23.51 -10.38 -4.39
CA LEU A 37 -23.04 -9.23 -3.62
C LEU A 37 -21.60 -9.39 -3.16
N VAL A 38 -20.94 -8.26 -2.93
CA VAL A 38 -19.62 -8.15 -2.33
C VAL A 38 -19.64 -7.15 -1.17
N ARG A 39 -18.69 -7.31 -0.21
CA ARG A 39 -18.39 -6.33 0.83
C ARG A 39 -16.97 -6.57 1.34
N MET A 40 -16.03 -5.71 1.02
CA MET A 40 -14.68 -5.69 1.61
C MET A 40 -14.28 -4.25 1.88
N CYS A 41 -14.96 -3.62 2.84
CA CYS A 41 -14.70 -2.30 3.37
C CYS A 41 -14.98 -2.29 4.88
N ALA A 42 -14.86 -1.15 5.56
CA ALA A 42 -15.08 -1.07 7.01
C ALA A 42 -16.56 -1.02 7.44
N CYS A 43 -17.52 -1.14 6.53
CA CYS A 43 -18.95 -1.21 6.87
C CYS A 43 -19.28 -2.38 7.80
N ARG A 44 -20.23 -2.18 8.71
CA ARG A 44 -20.67 -3.18 9.69
C ARG A 44 -22.17 -3.44 9.60
N GLY A 45 -22.60 -4.56 10.17
CA GLY A 45 -24.02 -4.96 10.18
C GLY A 45 -24.55 -5.19 8.77
N THR A 46 -25.67 -4.58 8.42
CA THR A 46 -26.36 -4.71 7.12
C THR A 46 -25.94 -3.67 6.08
N ALA A 47 -24.89 -2.86 6.35
CA ALA A 47 -24.43 -1.82 5.43
C ALA A 47 -23.31 -2.32 4.52
N GLY A 48 -23.14 -1.69 3.36
CA GLY A 48 -21.99 -1.84 2.47
C GLY A 48 -22.07 -3.00 1.46
N PHE A 49 -23.18 -3.74 1.40
CA PHE A 49 -23.38 -4.79 0.42
C PHE A 49 -23.76 -4.20 -0.94
N ALA A 50 -23.01 -4.54 -1.99
CA ALA A 50 -23.26 -4.06 -3.35
C ALA A 50 -22.81 -5.08 -4.39
N HIS A 51 -23.28 -4.92 -5.62
CA HIS A 51 -22.70 -5.61 -6.78
C HIS A 51 -21.51 -4.81 -7.30
N VAL A 52 -20.47 -5.46 -7.79
CA VAL A 52 -19.33 -4.80 -8.45
C VAL A 52 -19.81 -3.95 -9.62
N SER A 53 -20.76 -4.47 -10.42
CA SER A 53 -21.38 -3.71 -11.53
C SER A 53 -22.13 -2.47 -11.06
N CYS A 54 -22.80 -2.51 -9.90
CA CYS A 54 -23.48 -1.33 -9.36
C CYS A 54 -22.50 -0.27 -8.89
N LEU A 55 -21.43 -0.66 -8.21
CA LEU A 55 -20.36 0.24 -7.79
C LEU A 55 -19.64 0.89 -8.98
N ALA A 56 -19.32 0.10 -10.00
CA ALA A 56 -18.70 0.57 -11.22
C ALA A 56 -19.60 1.57 -11.98
N GLU A 57 -20.89 1.28 -12.11
CA GLU A 57 -21.83 2.19 -12.77
C GLU A 57 -22.03 3.48 -11.97
N GLN A 58 -22.10 3.38 -10.63
CA GLN A 58 -22.16 4.57 -9.75
C GLN A 58 -20.93 5.47 -9.95
N ALA A 59 -19.72 4.92 -9.90
CA ALA A 59 -18.49 5.68 -10.10
C ALA A 59 -18.46 6.36 -11.48
N LYS A 60 -18.80 5.62 -12.53
CA LYS A 60 -18.87 6.12 -13.91
C LYS A 60 -19.86 7.28 -14.07
N ILE A 61 -21.08 7.17 -13.53
CA ILE A 61 -22.11 8.20 -13.62
C ILE A 61 -21.67 9.45 -12.89
N LEU A 62 -21.18 9.33 -11.64
CA LEU A 62 -20.78 10.48 -10.82
C LEU A 62 -19.63 11.28 -11.46
N ILE A 63 -18.65 10.58 -12.05
CA ILE A 63 -17.54 11.22 -12.78
C ILE A 63 -18.08 11.92 -14.04
N ALA A 64 -18.90 11.24 -14.83
CA ALA A 64 -19.45 11.80 -16.05
C ALA A 64 -20.29 13.06 -15.80
N GLU A 65 -21.18 13.03 -14.81
CA GLU A 65 -21.99 14.19 -14.39
C GLU A 65 -21.10 15.36 -13.94
N ALA A 66 -20.05 15.11 -13.18
CA ALA A 66 -19.14 16.16 -12.74
C ALA A 66 -18.39 16.79 -13.94
N VAL A 67 -17.92 15.98 -14.87
CA VAL A 67 -17.22 16.45 -16.09
C VAL A 67 -18.16 17.23 -17.00
N GLU A 68 -19.39 16.75 -17.24
CA GLU A 68 -20.41 17.42 -18.07
C GLU A 68 -20.79 18.80 -17.52
N ASN A 69 -20.76 18.96 -16.19
CA ASN A 69 -21.02 20.22 -15.51
C ASN A 69 -19.77 21.09 -15.31
N ASN A 70 -18.61 20.73 -15.86
CA ASN A 70 -17.30 21.40 -15.71
C ASN A 70 -16.84 21.51 -14.23
N LEU A 71 -17.22 20.58 -13.39
CA LEU A 71 -16.84 20.48 -11.97
C LEU A 71 -15.63 19.56 -11.83
N PHE A 72 -14.47 19.99 -12.32
CA PHE A 72 -13.25 19.13 -12.42
C PHE A 72 -12.75 18.69 -11.05
N ASP A 73 -12.76 19.55 -10.03
CA ASP A 73 -12.36 19.17 -8.67
C ASP A 73 -13.28 18.07 -8.12
N LYS A 74 -14.59 18.22 -8.35
CA LYS A 74 -15.56 17.19 -7.98
C LYS A 74 -15.38 15.90 -8.77
N ALA A 75 -14.99 15.97 -10.05
CA ALA A 75 -14.70 14.79 -10.84
C ALA A 75 -13.50 14.01 -10.25
N ASN A 76 -12.45 14.72 -9.80
CA ASN A 76 -11.31 14.12 -9.10
C ASN A 76 -11.74 13.46 -7.78
N GLU A 77 -12.58 14.12 -6.98
CA GLU A 77 -13.17 13.51 -5.78
C GLU A 77 -14.01 12.25 -6.10
N GLN A 78 -14.83 12.30 -7.15
CA GLN A 78 -15.63 11.15 -7.56
C GLN A 78 -14.80 9.99 -8.11
N TRP A 79 -13.54 10.25 -8.55
CA TRP A 79 -12.63 9.19 -8.95
C TRP A 79 -12.32 8.20 -7.82
N LEU A 80 -12.37 8.65 -6.56
CA LEU A 80 -12.23 7.81 -5.38
C LEU A 80 -13.27 6.66 -5.35
N ARG A 81 -14.43 6.82 -6.00
CA ARG A 81 -15.50 5.79 -6.02
C ARG A 81 -15.09 4.49 -6.72
N TRP A 82 -13.99 4.50 -7.49
CA TRP A 82 -13.42 3.28 -8.03
C TRP A 82 -12.73 2.40 -6.99
N HIS A 83 -12.46 2.93 -5.79
CA HIS A 83 -11.76 2.17 -4.75
C HIS A 83 -12.28 2.39 -3.33
N THR A 84 -13.04 3.46 -3.09
CA THR A 84 -13.52 3.82 -1.75
C THR A 84 -15.01 3.61 -1.63
N CYS A 85 -15.45 2.99 -0.54
CA CYS A 85 -16.85 2.79 -0.22
C CYS A 85 -17.54 4.14 0.05
N SER A 86 -18.69 4.40 -0.61
CA SER A 86 -19.44 5.66 -0.42
C SER A 86 -20.15 5.79 0.93
N LEU A 87 -20.21 4.70 1.73
CA LEU A 87 -20.91 4.69 3.02
C LEU A 87 -19.96 4.86 4.20
N CYS A 88 -18.81 4.23 4.20
CA CYS A 88 -17.85 4.30 5.30
C CYS A 88 -16.57 5.08 4.96
N GLU A 89 -16.42 5.54 3.70
CA GLU A 89 -15.29 6.31 3.18
C GLU A 89 -13.92 5.61 3.35
N GLN A 90 -13.95 4.29 3.53
CA GLN A 90 -12.76 3.45 3.59
C GLN A 90 -12.61 2.67 2.28
N ASP A 91 -11.36 2.36 1.95
CA ASP A 91 -11.04 1.62 0.74
C ASP A 91 -11.61 0.20 0.76
N TYR A 92 -12.00 -0.26 -0.41
CA TYR A 92 -12.16 -1.68 -0.65
C TYR A 92 -10.78 -2.36 -0.66
N HIS A 93 -10.71 -3.58 -0.18
CA HIS A 93 -9.45 -4.34 -0.13
C HIS A 93 -9.58 -5.71 -0.80
N GLY A 94 -8.45 -6.41 -0.97
CA GLY A 94 -8.38 -7.75 -1.51
C GLY A 94 -9.07 -7.90 -2.87
N VAL A 95 -9.73 -9.03 -3.07
CA VAL A 95 -10.35 -9.42 -4.36
C VAL A 95 -11.44 -8.45 -4.84
N VAL A 96 -12.14 -7.76 -3.93
CA VAL A 96 -13.13 -6.73 -4.32
C VAL A 96 -12.43 -5.50 -4.92
N ARG A 97 -11.32 -5.08 -4.34
CA ARG A 97 -10.49 -3.99 -4.89
C ARG A 97 -9.98 -4.34 -6.29
N CYS A 98 -9.51 -5.58 -6.48
CA CYS A 98 -9.07 -6.10 -7.78
C CYS A 98 -10.21 -6.13 -8.81
N ALA A 99 -11.40 -6.62 -8.42
CA ALA A 99 -12.57 -6.66 -9.30
C ALA A 99 -13.02 -5.25 -9.74
N LEU A 100 -12.95 -4.25 -8.84
CA LEU A 100 -13.23 -2.84 -9.17
C LEU A 100 -12.16 -2.25 -10.09
N GLY A 101 -10.87 -2.56 -9.90
CA GLY A 101 -9.80 -2.18 -10.81
C GLY A 101 -10.04 -2.68 -12.24
N TRP A 102 -10.41 -3.95 -12.38
CA TRP A 102 -10.80 -4.51 -13.67
C TRP A 102 -12.05 -3.85 -14.27
N ALA A 103 -13.05 -3.52 -13.46
CA ALA A 103 -14.25 -2.83 -13.91
C ALA A 103 -13.93 -1.41 -14.38
N CYS A 104 -13.05 -0.70 -13.67
CA CYS A 104 -12.53 0.62 -14.06
C CYS A 104 -11.81 0.53 -15.41
N TRP A 105 -10.85 -0.36 -15.55
CA TRP A 105 -10.12 -0.56 -16.81
C TRP A 105 -11.06 -0.82 -17.98
N LYS A 106 -12.02 -1.74 -17.86
CA LYS A 106 -13.02 -2.02 -18.89
C LYS A 106 -13.83 -0.79 -19.30
N THR A 107 -14.12 0.08 -18.36
CA THR A 107 -14.90 1.29 -18.61
C THR A 107 -14.13 2.27 -19.49
N TYR A 108 -12.81 2.37 -19.33
CA TYR A 108 -12.01 3.42 -19.98
C TYR A 108 -11.02 2.91 -21.04
N VAL A 109 -10.79 1.61 -21.19
CA VAL A 109 -9.82 1.05 -22.17
C VAL A 109 -10.08 1.45 -23.62
N GLY A 110 -11.32 1.72 -24.00
CA GLY A 110 -11.71 2.15 -25.35
C GLY A 110 -11.39 3.63 -25.66
N ARG A 111 -10.94 4.42 -24.69
CA ARG A 111 -10.54 5.81 -24.89
C ARG A 111 -9.14 5.91 -25.51
N PRO A 112 -8.77 7.05 -26.13
CA PRO A 112 -7.41 7.27 -26.63
C PRO A 112 -6.34 7.00 -25.57
N GLU A 113 -5.14 6.57 -25.97
CA GLU A 113 -4.04 6.26 -25.02
C GLU A 113 -3.62 7.44 -24.15
N GLY A 114 -3.67 8.66 -24.70
CA GLY A 114 -3.37 9.89 -23.97
C GLY A 114 -4.50 10.38 -23.04
N ASP A 115 -5.68 9.73 -23.04
CA ASP A 115 -6.80 10.12 -22.18
C ASP A 115 -6.48 9.88 -20.70
N VAL A 116 -6.67 10.91 -19.87
CA VAL A 116 -6.36 10.86 -18.43
C VAL A 116 -7.12 9.73 -17.73
N ALA A 117 -8.43 9.57 -18.03
CA ALA A 117 -9.23 8.53 -17.39
C ALA A 117 -8.77 7.11 -17.75
N ARG A 118 -8.24 6.92 -19.00
CA ARG A 118 -7.65 5.64 -19.39
C ARG A 118 -6.35 5.35 -18.63
N ARG A 119 -5.48 6.37 -18.47
CA ARG A 119 -4.25 6.22 -17.66
C ARG A 119 -4.56 5.95 -16.19
N SER A 120 -5.44 6.74 -15.60
CA SER A 120 -5.87 6.51 -14.21
C SER A 120 -6.53 5.14 -14.01
N ALA A 121 -7.20 4.59 -15.03
CA ALA A 121 -7.76 3.24 -14.95
C ALA A 121 -6.67 2.14 -14.98
N LEU A 122 -5.51 2.37 -15.61
CA LEU A 122 -4.34 1.49 -15.48
C LEU A 122 -3.84 1.48 -14.03
N ALA A 123 -3.66 2.65 -13.42
CA ALA A 123 -3.28 2.76 -12.02
C ALA A 123 -4.25 1.98 -11.10
N GLN A 124 -5.57 2.17 -11.28
CA GLN A 124 -6.57 1.45 -10.49
C GLN A 124 -6.49 -0.07 -10.66
N LEU A 125 -6.23 -0.54 -11.88
CA LEU A 125 -6.05 -1.96 -12.15
C LEU A 125 -4.77 -2.49 -11.50
N GLY A 126 -3.63 -1.80 -11.67
CA GLY A 126 -2.36 -2.19 -11.06
C GLY A 126 -2.44 -2.28 -9.54
N LEU A 127 -3.04 -1.28 -8.88
CA LEU A 127 -3.27 -1.27 -7.44
C LEU A 127 -4.21 -2.40 -6.99
N GLY A 128 -5.23 -2.74 -7.78
CA GLY A 128 -6.11 -3.87 -7.51
C GLY A 128 -5.40 -5.22 -7.59
N LEU A 129 -4.54 -5.40 -8.59
CA LEU A 129 -3.74 -6.61 -8.77
C LEU A 129 -2.68 -6.77 -7.67
N SER A 130 -1.93 -5.70 -7.35
CA SER A 130 -0.94 -5.74 -6.27
C SER A 130 -1.57 -6.02 -4.90
N GLY A 131 -2.78 -5.52 -4.65
CA GLY A 131 -3.54 -5.81 -3.43
C GLY A 131 -4.06 -7.25 -3.30
N THR A 132 -3.82 -8.10 -4.29
CA THR A 132 -4.12 -9.54 -4.31
C THR A 132 -2.89 -10.39 -4.67
N ASP A 133 -1.69 -9.86 -4.39
CA ASP A 133 -0.38 -10.50 -4.60
C ASP A 133 -0.08 -10.92 -6.05
N GLN A 134 -0.83 -10.37 -7.02
CA GLN A 134 -0.63 -10.60 -8.46
C GLN A 134 0.43 -9.61 -9.00
N TYR A 135 1.65 -9.67 -8.44
CA TYR A 135 2.68 -8.66 -8.68
C TYR A 135 3.25 -8.68 -10.11
N ASP A 136 3.30 -9.83 -10.79
CA ASP A 136 3.73 -9.94 -12.20
C ASP A 136 2.80 -9.17 -13.14
N GLU A 137 1.49 -9.39 -12.97
CA GLU A 137 0.47 -8.69 -13.75
C GLU A 137 0.41 -7.20 -13.38
N ALA A 138 0.52 -6.87 -12.09
CA ALA A 138 0.57 -5.49 -11.61
C ALA A 138 1.76 -4.73 -12.20
N LEU A 139 2.95 -5.34 -12.19
CA LEU A 139 4.16 -4.77 -12.79
C LEU A 139 3.97 -4.48 -14.28
N THR A 140 3.39 -5.42 -15.02
CA THR A 140 3.08 -5.23 -16.45
C THR A 140 2.14 -4.04 -16.68
N VAL A 141 1.11 -3.89 -15.84
CA VAL A 141 0.14 -2.79 -15.92
C VAL A 141 0.79 -1.45 -15.56
N PHE A 142 1.60 -1.38 -14.50
CA PHE A 142 2.30 -0.16 -14.12
C PHE A 142 3.38 0.25 -15.13
N GLN A 143 4.05 -0.71 -15.78
CA GLN A 143 4.96 -0.41 -16.90
C GLN A 143 4.23 0.19 -18.09
N ALA A 144 3.06 -0.34 -18.44
CA ALA A 144 2.23 0.23 -19.50
C ALA A 144 1.73 1.65 -19.15
N GLU A 145 1.40 1.92 -17.88
CA GLU A 145 1.07 3.25 -17.39
C GLU A 145 2.28 4.19 -17.49
N ALA A 146 3.48 3.74 -17.06
CA ALA A 146 4.72 4.52 -17.15
C ALA A 146 5.03 4.94 -18.59
N ASP A 147 4.84 4.04 -19.56
CA ASP A 147 5.05 4.35 -20.98
C ASP A 147 4.03 5.36 -21.50
N ALA A 148 2.77 5.26 -21.06
CA ALA A 148 1.75 6.25 -21.39
C ALA A 148 2.03 7.62 -20.76
N LEU A 149 2.47 7.67 -19.50
CA LEU A 149 2.88 8.91 -18.81
C LEU A 149 4.04 9.59 -19.55
N LYS A 150 5.10 8.87 -19.86
CA LYS A 150 6.26 9.38 -20.59
C LYS A 150 5.88 9.98 -21.95
N ARG A 151 4.93 9.34 -22.66
CA ARG A 151 4.50 9.75 -24.00
C ARG A 151 3.54 10.92 -24.00
N PHE A 152 2.58 10.95 -23.08
CA PHE A 152 1.44 11.86 -23.13
C PHE A 152 1.36 12.87 -22.00
N ALA A 153 2.12 12.67 -20.93
CA ALA A 153 2.09 13.53 -19.73
C ALA A 153 3.49 13.68 -19.09
N PRO A 154 4.54 14.03 -19.86
CA PRO A 154 5.92 14.04 -19.38
C PRO A 154 6.20 15.08 -18.27
N THR A 155 5.26 15.98 -18.00
CA THR A 155 5.35 17.01 -16.95
C THR A 155 4.56 16.65 -15.68
N GLU A 156 3.87 15.52 -15.65
CA GLU A 156 3.15 15.02 -14.47
C GLU A 156 4.13 14.28 -13.53
N GLU A 157 5.10 14.97 -12.95
CA GLU A 157 6.19 14.37 -12.16
C GLU A 157 5.67 13.57 -10.97
N ILE A 158 4.71 14.10 -10.21
CA ILE A 158 4.12 13.41 -9.04
C ILE A 158 3.49 12.08 -9.45
N THR A 159 2.66 12.09 -10.52
CA THR A 159 2.04 10.85 -11.01
C THR A 159 3.06 9.84 -11.51
N MET A 160 4.17 10.32 -12.11
CA MET A 160 5.28 9.45 -12.54
C MET A 160 6.00 8.82 -11.35
N ASP A 161 6.09 9.54 -10.22
CA ASP A 161 6.71 9.02 -9.01
C ASP A 161 5.85 8.01 -8.29
N ASP A 162 4.55 8.27 -8.20
CA ASP A 162 3.58 7.31 -7.67
C ASP A 162 3.62 6.01 -8.47
N ASN A 163 3.62 6.11 -9.80
CA ASN A 163 3.76 4.94 -10.67
C ASN A 163 5.10 4.22 -10.47
N ALA A 164 6.21 4.96 -10.38
CA ALA A 164 7.54 4.40 -10.15
C ALA A 164 7.62 3.70 -8.79
N SER A 165 7.03 4.26 -7.74
CA SER A 165 6.94 3.64 -6.41
C SER A 165 6.15 2.32 -6.45
N ASN A 166 5.06 2.26 -7.21
CA ASN A 166 4.29 1.04 -7.42
C ASN A 166 5.10 -0.03 -8.18
N ILE A 167 5.89 0.38 -9.19
CA ILE A 167 6.81 -0.52 -9.89
C ILE A 167 7.86 -1.06 -8.93
N ALA A 168 8.48 -0.21 -8.11
CA ALA A 168 9.46 -0.62 -7.12
C ALA A 168 8.89 -1.61 -6.10
N LEU A 169 7.66 -1.39 -5.62
CA LEU A 169 6.95 -2.33 -4.76
C LEU A 169 6.81 -3.70 -5.44
N CYS A 170 6.31 -3.75 -6.68
CA CYS A 170 6.16 -5.00 -7.41
C CYS A 170 7.52 -5.70 -7.61
N CYS A 171 8.55 -4.96 -7.99
CA CYS A 171 9.92 -5.50 -8.12
C CYS A 171 10.40 -6.10 -6.80
N GLY A 172 10.18 -5.42 -5.67
CA GLY A 172 10.56 -5.90 -4.34
C GLY A 172 9.86 -7.22 -3.97
N GLU A 173 8.55 -7.34 -4.23
CA GLU A 173 7.78 -8.56 -3.95
C GLU A 173 8.14 -9.72 -4.90
N LEU A 174 8.59 -9.41 -6.12
CA LEU A 174 9.09 -10.38 -7.08
C LEU A 174 10.57 -10.78 -6.88
N GLY A 175 11.26 -10.18 -5.90
CA GLY A 175 12.67 -10.45 -5.62
C GLY A 175 13.65 -9.73 -6.55
N LEU A 176 13.17 -8.78 -7.37
CA LEU A 176 14.00 -7.93 -8.26
C LEU A 176 14.51 -6.71 -7.46
N TYR A 177 15.31 -7.00 -6.42
CA TYR A 177 15.69 -6.00 -5.42
C TYR A 177 16.61 -4.91 -5.95
N GLU A 178 17.49 -5.20 -6.94
CA GLU A 178 18.35 -4.21 -7.56
C GLU A 178 17.55 -3.18 -8.35
N GLU A 179 16.57 -3.63 -9.12
CA GLU A 179 15.66 -2.76 -9.88
C GLU A 179 14.81 -1.89 -8.94
N ALA A 180 14.27 -2.49 -7.88
CA ALA A 180 13.55 -1.75 -6.85
C ALA A 180 14.42 -0.66 -6.22
N LEU A 181 15.66 -1.00 -5.81
CA LEU A 181 16.60 -0.08 -5.19
C LEU A 181 16.96 1.09 -6.11
N GLU A 182 17.17 0.84 -7.41
CA GLU A 182 17.47 1.91 -8.38
C GLU A 182 16.33 2.92 -8.47
N ILE A 183 15.10 2.44 -8.52
CA ILE A 183 13.90 3.29 -8.59
C ILE A 183 13.73 4.09 -7.28
N GLU A 184 13.80 3.42 -6.13
CA GLU A 184 13.65 4.04 -4.82
C GLU A 184 14.71 5.11 -4.54
N ARG A 185 15.98 4.84 -4.90
CA ARG A 185 17.05 5.85 -4.80
C ARG A 185 16.77 7.07 -5.67
N ARG A 186 16.37 6.87 -6.92
CA ARG A 186 16.07 7.98 -7.84
C ARG A 186 14.95 8.87 -7.30
N ILE A 187 13.88 8.28 -6.74
CA ILE A 187 12.78 9.05 -6.12
C ILE A 187 13.32 9.82 -4.91
N TYR A 188 14.02 9.14 -4.01
CA TYR A 188 14.57 9.73 -2.80
C TYR A 188 15.57 10.88 -3.09
N ASP A 189 16.50 10.67 -4.01
CA ASP A 189 17.50 11.69 -4.39
C ASP A 189 16.84 12.94 -4.98
N ARG A 190 15.74 12.79 -5.70
CA ARG A 190 14.94 13.91 -6.20
C ARG A 190 14.21 14.63 -5.09
N ASP A 191 13.62 13.94 -4.13
CA ASP A 191 12.98 14.57 -2.96
C ASP A 191 14.00 15.41 -2.19
N VAL A 192 15.22 14.88 -1.99
CA VAL A 192 16.32 15.63 -1.37
C VAL A 192 16.68 16.86 -2.21
N ALA A 193 16.82 16.72 -3.52
CA ALA A 193 17.20 17.82 -4.42
C ALA A 193 16.14 18.93 -4.50
N SER A 194 14.86 18.57 -4.36
CA SER A 194 13.73 19.53 -4.36
C SER A 194 13.47 20.18 -3.00
N GLY A 195 14.16 19.75 -1.95
CA GLY A 195 13.93 20.19 -0.57
C GLY A 195 12.73 19.53 0.11
N ALA A 196 12.22 18.44 -0.45
CA ALA A 196 11.09 17.66 0.08
C ALA A 196 11.54 16.49 0.99
N ALA A 197 12.81 16.44 1.37
CA ALA A 197 13.38 15.33 2.17
C ALA A 197 12.69 15.11 3.54
N ASP A 198 12.06 16.13 4.09
CA ASP A 198 11.38 16.09 5.40
C ASP A 198 9.84 15.89 5.27
N THR A 199 9.35 15.50 4.10
CA THR A 199 7.95 15.15 3.90
C THR A 199 7.66 13.70 4.30
N GLU A 200 6.41 13.40 4.63
CA GLU A 200 6.01 12.03 4.96
C GLU A 200 6.23 11.06 3.80
N ASP A 201 5.96 11.49 2.56
CA ASP A 201 6.18 10.68 1.34
C ASP A 201 7.66 10.32 1.15
N SER A 202 8.57 11.27 1.38
CA SER A 202 10.01 11.00 1.34
C SER A 202 10.46 10.03 2.43
N PHE A 203 9.88 10.10 3.63
CA PHE A 203 10.13 9.10 4.68
C PHE A 203 9.55 7.72 4.36
N ILE A 204 8.43 7.65 3.65
CA ILE A 204 7.89 6.38 3.13
C ILE A 204 8.87 5.78 2.11
N THR A 205 9.38 6.57 1.18
CA THR A 205 10.42 6.14 0.22
C THR A 205 11.70 5.70 0.94
N ALA A 206 12.14 6.44 1.94
CA ALA A 206 13.31 6.08 2.76
C ALA A 206 13.12 4.74 3.50
N LYS A 207 11.91 4.47 4.00
CA LYS A 207 11.56 3.20 4.63
C LYS A 207 11.65 2.02 3.64
N GLN A 208 11.16 2.20 2.41
CA GLN A 208 11.21 1.20 1.35
C GLN A 208 12.67 0.92 0.95
N LEU A 209 13.43 1.95 0.64
CA LEU A 209 14.85 1.88 0.28
C LEU A 209 15.67 1.13 1.34
N ALA A 210 15.45 1.40 2.61
CA ALA A 210 16.13 0.69 3.69
C ALA A 210 15.74 -0.79 3.77
N ALA A 211 14.47 -1.12 3.51
CA ALA A 211 14.01 -2.50 3.47
C ALA A 211 14.63 -3.27 2.29
N THR A 212 14.71 -2.64 1.11
CA THR A 212 15.32 -3.20 -0.09
C THR A 212 16.82 -3.41 0.08
N LEU A 213 17.55 -2.46 0.69
CA LEU A 213 18.97 -2.62 1.05
C LEU A 213 19.19 -3.86 1.92
N ARG A 214 18.34 -4.09 2.91
CA ARG A 214 18.43 -5.28 3.76
C ARG A 214 18.16 -6.57 2.99
N LYS A 215 17.17 -6.58 2.09
CA LYS A 215 16.90 -7.74 1.21
C LYS A 215 18.08 -8.09 0.32
N LEU A 216 18.91 -7.11 -0.01
CA LEU A 216 20.17 -7.25 -0.76
C LEU A 216 21.38 -7.62 0.13
N GLY A 217 21.21 -7.83 1.43
CA GLY A 217 22.32 -8.10 2.34
C GLY A 217 23.25 -6.89 2.59
N ARG A 218 22.73 -5.65 2.35
CA ARG A 218 23.47 -4.38 2.52
C ARG A 218 23.13 -3.72 3.86
N GLU A 219 23.14 -4.51 4.96
CA GLU A 219 22.69 -4.10 6.29
C GLU A 219 23.49 -2.91 6.84
N ALA A 220 24.78 -2.84 6.60
CA ALA A 220 25.61 -1.73 7.08
C ALA A 220 25.17 -0.39 6.46
N GLU A 221 24.81 -0.41 5.18
CA GLU A 221 24.30 0.76 4.47
C GLU A 221 22.90 1.14 4.96
N ALA A 222 22.01 0.15 5.11
CA ALA A 222 20.67 0.36 5.65
C ALA A 222 20.73 0.95 7.08
N LYS A 223 21.62 0.42 7.94
CA LYS A 223 21.86 0.92 9.29
C LYS A 223 22.32 2.38 9.31
N SER A 224 23.33 2.71 8.50
CA SER A 224 23.85 4.09 8.39
C SER A 224 22.76 5.05 7.92
N PHE A 225 22.07 4.72 6.85
CA PHE A 225 20.99 5.50 6.27
C PHE A 225 19.85 5.73 7.28
N LEU A 226 19.36 4.67 7.92
CA LEU A 226 18.25 4.76 8.89
C LEU A 226 18.63 5.53 10.15
N SER A 227 19.89 5.51 10.58
CA SER A 227 20.32 6.23 11.78
C SER A 227 20.08 7.74 11.72
N GLU A 228 20.18 8.33 10.54
CA GLU A 228 19.92 9.75 10.29
C GLU A 228 18.44 10.00 10.03
N ARG A 229 17.83 9.19 9.16
CA ARG A 229 16.42 9.35 8.75
C ARG A 229 15.42 9.22 9.90
N VAL A 230 15.66 8.33 10.86
CA VAL A 230 14.81 8.20 12.06
C VAL A 230 14.76 9.51 12.86
N VAL A 231 15.92 10.16 13.08
CA VAL A 231 15.99 11.41 13.86
C VAL A 231 15.26 12.56 13.15
N GLU A 232 15.40 12.63 11.84
CA GLU A 232 14.73 13.67 11.03
C GLU A 232 13.22 13.43 10.98
N ALA A 233 12.78 12.19 10.76
CA ALA A 233 11.38 11.83 10.75
C ALA A 233 10.70 12.08 12.11
N GLU A 234 11.36 11.76 13.24
CA GLU A 234 10.85 12.08 14.58
C GLU A 234 10.67 13.58 14.79
N ARG A 235 11.57 14.40 14.23
CA ARG A 235 11.48 15.85 14.32
C ARG A 235 10.35 16.41 13.45
N ALA A 236 10.19 15.89 12.24
CA ALA A 236 9.22 16.39 11.26
C ALA A 236 7.79 15.94 11.56
N LEU A 237 7.59 14.65 11.87
CA LEU A 237 6.27 14.01 11.98
C LEU A 237 5.86 13.69 13.43
N GLY A 238 6.80 13.74 14.36
CA GLY A 238 6.59 13.35 15.75
C GLY A 238 6.77 11.84 16.00
N PRO A 239 7.08 11.46 17.27
CA PRO A 239 7.52 10.11 17.59
C PRO A 239 6.40 9.04 17.57
N ASP A 240 5.15 9.45 17.48
CA ASP A 240 3.97 8.56 17.46
C ASP A 240 3.39 8.39 16.04
N ASN A 241 3.97 9.05 15.03
CA ASN A 241 3.58 8.87 13.64
C ASN A 241 3.90 7.45 13.15
N GLU A 242 3.01 6.85 12.35
CA GLU A 242 3.15 5.47 11.88
C GLU A 242 4.41 5.25 11.06
N THR A 243 4.72 6.17 10.15
CA THR A 243 5.93 6.11 9.30
C THR A 243 7.19 6.15 10.15
N VAL A 244 7.22 6.99 11.20
CA VAL A 244 8.33 7.05 12.16
C VAL A 244 8.50 5.73 12.91
N LEU A 245 7.41 5.15 13.42
CA LEU A 245 7.45 3.85 14.11
C LEU A 245 7.94 2.74 13.18
N CYS A 246 7.57 2.76 11.89
CA CYS A 246 8.08 1.82 10.89
C CYS A 246 9.58 2.03 10.60
N LEU A 247 10.05 3.26 10.46
CA LEU A 247 11.48 3.57 10.29
C LEU A 247 12.30 3.10 11.49
N ARG A 248 11.86 3.37 12.71
CA ARG A 248 12.49 2.90 13.95
C ARG A 248 12.58 1.37 14.03
N ARG A 249 11.49 0.69 13.68
CA ARG A 249 11.49 -0.78 13.57
C ARG A 249 12.53 -1.26 12.55
N ASN A 250 12.56 -0.69 11.36
CA ASN A 250 13.53 -1.08 10.33
C ASN A 250 14.98 -0.82 10.79
N TYR A 251 15.20 0.28 11.52
CA TYR A 251 16.50 0.56 12.12
C TYR A 251 16.91 -0.47 13.17
N ALA A 252 15.99 -0.85 14.05
CA ALA A 252 16.25 -1.89 15.05
C ALA A 252 16.59 -3.23 14.39
N ILE A 253 15.87 -3.60 13.32
CA ILE A 253 16.18 -4.81 12.56
C ILE A 253 17.57 -4.71 11.91
N ALA A 254 17.93 -3.57 11.30
CA ALA A 254 19.24 -3.37 10.70
C ALA A 254 20.40 -3.39 11.74
N LEU A 255 20.09 -3.12 13.01
CA LEU A 255 21.04 -3.24 14.14
C LEU A 255 21.24 -4.70 14.56
N SER A 256 20.23 -5.57 14.41
CA SER A 256 20.22 -6.94 14.94
C SER A 256 20.36 -8.04 13.89
N ASP A 257 20.42 -7.69 12.58
CA ASP A 257 20.35 -8.65 11.46
C ASP A 257 21.65 -8.68 10.62
N ALA A 258 22.70 -7.96 11.03
CA ALA A 258 23.94 -7.94 10.27
C ALA A 258 24.68 -9.29 10.35
N PRO A 259 25.23 -9.81 9.23
CA PRO A 259 25.97 -11.06 9.23
C PRO A 259 27.28 -10.92 10.02
N GLY A 260 27.55 -11.86 10.92
CA GLY A 260 28.76 -11.92 11.73
C GLY A 260 28.51 -11.60 13.22
N HIS A 261 29.60 -11.36 13.96
CA HIS A 261 29.50 -11.01 15.38
C HIS A 261 28.97 -9.60 15.56
N LEU A 262 27.75 -9.49 16.04
CA LEU A 262 27.09 -8.20 16.30
C LEU A 262 27.64 -7.57 17.59
N PRO A 263 27.93 -6.25 17.60
CA PRO A 263 28.24 -5.57 18.83
C PRO A 263 27.06 -5.65 19.82
N LEU A 264 27.31 -6.09 21.04
CA LEU A 264 26.28 -6.20 22.09
C LEU A 264 25.54 -4.86 22.28
N SER A 265 26.23 -3.72 22.11
CA SER A 265 25.63 -2.40 22.14
C SER A 265 24.53 -2.19 21.08
N ASP A 266 24.68 -2.76 19.89
CA ASP A 266 23.69 -2.66 18.82
C ASP A 266 22.47 -3.51 19.12
N ILE A 267 22.67 -4.70 19.66
CA ILE A 267 21.57 -5.60 20.08
C ILE A 267 20.75 -4.97 21.22
N ILE A 268 21.43 -4.41 22.25
CA ILE A 268 20.76 -3.70 23.35
C ILE A 268 19.96 -2.50 22.81
N LYS A 269 20.55 -1.73 21.87
CA LYS A 269 19.89 -0.60 21.25
C LYS A 269 18.67 -1.02 20.42
N ALA A 270 18.79 -2.10 19.63
CA ALA A 270 17.70 -2.66 18.84
C ALA A 270 16.52 -3.05 19.75
N ARG A 271 16.81 -3.77 20.83
CA ARG A 271 15.81 -4.19 21.82
C ARG A 271 15.07 -2.99 22.42
N ALA A 272 15.80 -1.98 22.89
CA ALA A 272 15.20 -0.78 23.49
C ALA A 272 14.29 -0.03 22.51
N ILE A 273 14.69 0.06 21.22
CA ILE A 273 13.87 0.66 20.18
C ILE A 273 12.59 -0.15 19.96
N LEU A 274 12.68 -1.49 19.86
CA LEU A 274 11.50 -2.35 19.65
C LEU A 274 10.54 -2.32 20.83
N GLU A 275 11.03 -2.28 22.06
CA GLU A 275 10.21 -2.15 23.29
C GLU A 275 9.42 -0.84 23.27
N ASP A 276 10.05 0.29 22.93
CA ASP A 276 9.38 1.59 22.85
C ASP A 276 8.36 1.63 21.71
N VAL A 277 8.73 1.14 20.50
CA VAL A 277 7.81 1.05 19.35
C VAL A 277 6.59 0.20 19.69
N LEU A 278 6.79 -0.96 20.33
CA LEU A 278 5.72 -1.86 20.73
C LEU A 278 4.77 -1.20 21.76
N SER A 279 5.36 -0.50 22.76
CA SER A 279 4.58 0.24 23.76
C SER A 279 3.70 1.32 23.14
N ARG A 280 4.26 2.12 22.21
CA ARG A 280 3.53 3.18 21.48
C ARG A 280 2.43 2.61 20.61
N ARG A 281 2.70 1.55 19.84
CA ARG A 281 1.68 0.90 18.99
C ARG A 281 0.53 0.36 19.81
N ARG A 282 0.80 -0.32 20.94
CA ARG A 282 -0.25 -0.82 21.87
C ARG A 282 -1.11 0.32 22.41
N ARG A 283 -0.51 1.46 22.71
CA ARG A 283 -1.24 2.64 23.19
C ARG A 283 -2.15 3.24 22.12
N ILE A 284 -1.69 3.31 20.87
CA ILE A 284 -2.37 4.01 19.76
C ILE A 284 -3.44 3.11 19.13
N TRP A 285 -3.10 1.87 18.78
CA TRP A 285 -3.97 0.95 18.03
C TRP A 285 -4.55 -0.20 18.85
N GLY A 286 -4.08 -0.40 20.07
CA GLY A 286 -4.53 -1.46 20.97
C GLY A 286 -3.71 -2.75 20.88
N ALA A 287 -3.88 -3.63 21.88
CA ALA A 287 -3.08 -4.84 22.02
C ALA A 287 -3.41 -5.95 21.02
N LYS A 288 -4.52 -5.86 20.30
CA LYS A 288 -4.97 -6.85 19.31
C LYS A 288 -4.60 -6.49 17.87
N ASP A 289 -3.88 -5.39 17.65
CA ASP A 289 -3.38 -5.02 16.34
C ASP A 289 -2.36 -6.06 15.85
N GLU A 290 -2.52 -6.53 14.61
CA GLU A 290 -1.66 -7.58 14.03
C GLU A 290 -0.19 -7.14 13.96
N VAL A 291 0.07 -5.87 13.71
CA VAL A 291 1.41 -5.30 13.66
C VAL A 291 2.05 -5.29 15.06
N VAL A 292 1.26 -5.17 16.11
CA VAL A 292 1.74 -5.29 17.51
C VAL A 292 2.27 -6.70 17.76
N GLU A 293 1.60 -7.73 17.27
CA GLU A 293 2.06 -9.11 17.42
C GLU A 293 3.35 -9.38 16.62
N GLN A 294 3.44 -8.85 15.39
CA GLN A 294 4.68 -8.95 14.60
C GLN A 294 5.88 -8.30 15.30
N HIS A 295 5.68 -7.15 15.96
CA HIS A 295 6.74 -6.48 16.73
C HIS A 295 7.15 -7.28 17.97
N ARG A 296 6.20 -7.97 18.63
CA ARG A 296 6.48 -8.85 19.75
C ARG A 296 7.38 -10.02 19.35
N ILE A 297 7.09 -10.65 18.20
CA ILE A 297 7.91 -11.76 17.67
C ILE A 297 9.33 -11.27 17.38
N LEU A 298 9.48 -10.09 16.78
CA LEU A 298 10.81 -9.50 16.52
C LEU A 298 11.59 -9.24 17.82
N LEU A 299 10.92 -8.72 18.83
CA LEU A 299 11.53 -8.45 20.14
C LEU A 299 12.01 -9.73 20.82
N ASP A 300 11.20 -10.79 20.78
CA ASP A 300 11.57 -12.10 21.32
C ASP A 300 12.80 -12.67 20.57
N GLY A 301 12.87 -12.50 19.25
CA GLY A 301 14.04 -12.91 18.43
C GLY A 301 15.33 -12.18 18.83
N VAL A 302 15.26 -10.87 19.05
CA VAL A 302 16.42 -10.07 19.52
C VAL A 302 16.82 -10.48 20.95
N GLY A 303 15.86 -10.86 21.80
CA GLY A 303 16.13 -11.38 23.16
C GLY A 303 16.94 -12.67 23.14
N MET A 304 16.56 -13.64 22.31
CA MET A 304 17.31 -14.91 22.15
C MET A 304 18.76 -14.69 21.69
N THR A 305 19.02 -13.74 20.79
CA THR A 305 20.37 -13.40 20.34
C THR A 305 21.27 -12.90 21.46
N ILE A 306 20.70 -12.16 22.44
CA ILE A 306 21.45 -11.69 23.63
C ILE A 306 21.82 -12.89 24.54
N GLU A 307 20.89 -13.82 24.72
CA GLU A 307 21.10 -14.99 25.59
C GLU A 307 22.18 -15.94 25.03
N ASP A 308 22.20 -16.15 23.70
CA ASP A 308 23.20 -17.01 23.02
C ASP A 308 24.62 -16.44 23.09
N ASP A 309 24.79 -15.12 22.96
CA ASP A 309 26.12 -14.46 22.94
C ASP A 309 26.69 -14.21 24.36
N SER A 310 25.85 -14.10 25.36
CA SER A 310 26.26 -13.67 26.71
C SER A 310 26.52 -14.79 27.69
N GLY A 311 26.17 -16.04 27.37
CA GLY A 311 26.34 -17.16 28.26
C GLY A 311 25.89 -16.84 29.71
N TYR A 312 24.60 -16.62 29.92
CA TYR A 312 23.99 -16.22 31.18
C TYR A 312 24.14 -14.74 31.58
N ILE A 313 23.15 -13.94 31.28
CA ILE A 313 22.84 -12.78 32.11
C ILE A 313 21.45 -13.03 32.71
N ASP A 314 21.45 -13.35 34.00
CA ASP A 314 20.27 -13.35 34.89
C ASP A 314 19.72 -11.91 34.95
N TRP A 315 18.45 -11.73 34.66
CA TRP A 315 17.67 -10.51 34.93
C TRP A 315 16.53 -10.84 35.89
#